data_79886cc441882657a50536cb1782fd21
#
_entry.id   79886cc441882657a50536cb1782fd21
#
_cell.length_a   1.000
_cell.length_b   1.000
_cell.length_c   1.000
_cell.angle_alpha   90.00
_cell.angle_beta   90.00
_cell.angle_gamma   90.00
#
_symmetry.space_group_name_H-M   'P 1'
#
loop_
_entity.id
_entity.type
_entity.pdbx_description
1 polymer ?
#
loop_
_entity_poly.entity_id
_entity_poly.type
_entity_poly.pdbx_seq_one_letter_code
_entity_poly.pdbx_strand_id
1 'polypeptide(L)'
;MPVSFDERVDLMNVIWRLAGAKEYNQCRILPLTENVDSVFAPFKNHNAVMLAREYYKNYGIAYDAVPSFALHLKKTKRGLWTFDEDIESSMDERWTPKLKSDFLSVLNDFYTVSEFQKWHKNFEDIQKDYLDAFSLISKAIDLEWFKEIFNTTADFRIILSPLSGRNNYGMNNKMKTGAHILSPVISCASYEGDSISYDKEGVLPIVIHEFCHAYCNPIIDGIWNDIAEKSQVAFDIKKEVLSQQAYTTAKIMMYETFVRSSVIKYILDHNNGNRSVLPELINEEEQKGFILVSDILSSWENSQKECCESCKGTSGKTAIDMSMNSLDSVSKMLCKAVNSFTKEAYEAKILQIEKNRVQYICNITDGQKDIVPGEFTLTITFDRPMVKSISIGETTQEFPEFKSYAWSEDAKTLCVVFHLEPNRTYGISVLGSMYNSIDGKTASDKTIIFKTKNY
;
A
#
# COMPACT_ATOMS: atom_id res chain seq x y z
N MET A 1 20.08 -0.09 -11.39
CA MET A 1 19.54 0.92 -10.46
C MET A 1 20.23 0.78 -9.11
N PRO A 2 20.72 1.87 -8.47
CA PRO A 2 21.30 1.85 -7.13
C PRO A 2 20.26 1.52 -6.05
N VAL A 3 20.64 0.67 -5.11
CA VAL A 3 19.91 0.39 -3.87
C VAL A 3 20.86 0.63 -2.71
N SER A 4 20.49 1.40 -1.73
CA SER A 4 21.35 1.79 -0.61
C SER A 4 20.57 2.14 0.64
N PHE A 5 21.26 2.22 1.76
CA PHE A 5 20.81 2.95 2.94
C PHE A 5 21.17 4.43 2.80
N ASP A 6 20.44 5.29 3.47
CA ASP A 6 20.70 6.73 3.47
C ASP A 6 20.83 7.23 4.92
N GLU A 7 22.02 7.72 5.26
CA GLU A 7 22.35 8.18 6.61
C GLU A 7 21.40 9.28 7.11
N ARG A 8 20.89 10.13 6.20
CA ARG A 8 19.94 11.22 6.53
C ARG A 8 18.59 10.67 6.94
N VAL A 9 18.11 9.67 6.19
CA VAL A 9 16.82 9.00 6.45
C VAL A 9 16.90 8.25 7.77
N ASP A 10 17.97 7.48 8.00
CA ASP A 10 18.16 6.72 9.23
C ASP A 10 18.32 7.65 10.45
N LEU A 11 19.01 8.79 10.31
CA LEU A 11 19.13 9.79 11.36
C LEU A 11 17.76 10.34 11.79
N MET A 12 16.94 10.69 10.83
CA MET A 12 15.59 11.20 11.09
C MET A 12 14.71 10.11 11.73
N ASN A 13 14.78 8.88 11.23
CA ASN A 13 14.01 7.76 11.76
C ASN A 13 14.36 7.45 13.22
N VAL A 14 15.65 7.47 13.57
CA VAL A 14 16.10 7.30 14.96
C VAL A 14 15.53 8.39 15.86
N ILE A 15 15.59 9.66 15.43
CA ILE A 15 15.06 10.76 16.23
C ILE A 15 13.53 10.64 16.41
N TRP A 16 12.78 10.33 15.36
CA TRP A 16 11.31 10.13 15.44
C TRP A 16 10.93 8.90 16.28
N ARG A 17 11.73 7.83 16.20
CA ARG A 17 11.59 6.67 17.08
C ARG A 17 11.76 7.05 18.55
N LEU A 18 12.82 7.77 18.89
CA LEU A 18 13.08 8.25 20.26
C LEU A 18 12.00 9.26 20.73
N ALA A 19 11.45 10.06 19.83
CA ALA A 19 10.35 10.97 20.10
C ALA A 19 9.04 10.23 20.44
N GLY A 20 8.95 8.92 20.16
CA GLY A 20 7.79 8.08 20.42
C GLY A 20 6.73 8.18 19.32
N ALA A 21 7.09 8.59 18.10
CA ALA A 21 6.22 8.59 16.96
C ALA A 21 5.80 7.14 16.65
N LYS A 22 4.48 6.92 16.57
CA LYS A 22 3.88 5.59 16.54
C LYS A 22 4.37 4.75 15.36
N GLU A 23 4.40 5.33 14.17
CA GLU A 23 4.80 4.68 12.92
C GLU A 23 6.24 4.19 12.95
N TYR A 24 7.17 4.92 13.59
CA TYR A 24 8.59 4.54 13.73
C TYR A 24 8.83 3.51 14.84
N ASN A 25 7.82 3.19 15.63
CA ASN A 25 7.86 2.20 16.71
C ASN A 25 7.07 0.91 16.38
N GLN A 26 6.50 0.80 15.18
CA GLN A 26 5.75 -0.38 14.75
C GLN A 26 6.65 -1.54 14.28
N CYS A 27 7.89 -1.25 13.93
CA CYS A 27 8.82 -2.26 13.46
C CYS A 27 9.45 -3.01 14.64
N ARG A 28 9.32 -4.32 14.65
CA ARG A 28 9.98 -5.24 15.59
C ARG A 28 11.11 -6.00 14.87
N ILE A 29 12.05 -5.27 14.34
CA ILE A 29 13.27 -5.87 13.80
C ILE A 29 14.24 -5.99 14.94
N LEU A 30 14.16 -7.10 15.65
CA LEU A 30 14.76 -7.23 16.96
C LEU A 30 16.23 -6.80 17.04
N PRO A 31 17.20 -7.26 16.26
CA PRO A 31 18.59 -6.83 16.46
C PRO A 31 18.79 -5.33 16.20
N LEU A 32 18.19 -4.79 15.14
CA LEU A 32 18.36 -3.38 14.75
C LEU A 32 17.68 -2.43 15.71
N THR A 33 16.41 -2.68 16.04
CA THR A 33 15.65 -1.79 16.92
C THR A 33 16.11 -1.84 18.35
N GLU A 34 16.53 -3.01 18.86
CA GLU A 34 17.15 -3.14 20.18
C GLU A 34 18.48 -2.40 20.25
N ASN A 35 19.29 -2.48 19.21
CA ASN A 35 20.52 -1.73 19.15
C ASN A 35 20.27 -0.22 19.15
N VAL A 36 19.35 0.27 18.30
CA VAL A 36 18.96 1.68 18.29
C VAL A 36 18.46 2.14 19.65
N ASP A 37 17.52 1.38 20.25
CA ASP A 37 16.93 1.71 21.55
C ASP A 37 17.96 1.72 22.68
N SER A 38 18.98 0.85 22.62
CA SER A 38 20.08 0.78 23.58
C SER A 38 21.08 1.92 23.40
N VAL A 39 21.60 2.09 22.17
CA VAL A 39 22.67 3.07 21.88
C VAL A 39 22.18 4.49 22.05
N PHE A 40 20.95 4.79 21.63
CA PHE A 40 20.40 6.13 21.66
C PHE A 40 19.52 6.43 22.89
N ALA A 41 19.36 5.48 23.82
CA ALA A 41 18.64 5.70 25.10
C ALA A 41 19.09 6.96 25.86
N PRO A 42 20.40 7.27 25.95
CA PRO A 42 20.86 8.48 26.64
C PRO A 42 20.35 9.78 26.04
N PHE A 43 19.95 9.76 24.75
CA PHE A 43 19.54 10.96 24.02
C PHE A 43 18.03 11.17 23.97
N LYS A 44 17.21 10.40 24.70
CA LYS A 44 15.73 10.53 24.72
C LYS A 44 15.23 11.92 25.14
N ASN A 45 16.04 12.67 25.88
CA ASN A 45 15.74 14.03 26.32
C ASN A 45 16.56 15.09 25.57
N HIS A 46 17.24 14.71 24.50
CA HIS A 46 17.97 15.67 23.67
C HIS A 46 17.01 16.63 22.97
N ASN A 47 17.44 17.87 22.73
CA ASN A 47 16.59 18.91 22.13
C ASN A 47 15.99 18.49 20.78
N ALA A 48 16.74 17.77 19.93
CA ALA A 48 16.22 17.25 18.66
C ALA A 48 15.04 16.27 18.87
N VAL A 49 15.14 15.38 19.86
CA VAL A 49 14.08 14.42 20.18
C VAL A 49 12.86 15.11 20.80
N MET A 50 13.09 16.10 21.67
CA MET A 50 12.01 16.87 22.28
C MET A 50 11.27 17.70 21.22
N LEU A 51 12.01 18.34 20.32
CA LEU A 51 11.43 19.13 19.23
C LEU A 51 10.69 18.24 18.21
N ALA A 52 11.25 17.08 17.85
CA ALA A 52 10.57 16.09 17.03
C ALA A 52 9.24 15.62 17.64
N ARG A 53 9.21 15.38 18.96
CA ARG A 53 7.99 15.02 19.70
C ARG A 53 6.95 16.14 19.67
N GLU A 54 7.37 17.39 19.80
CA GLU A 54 6.50 18.56 19.66
C GLU A 54 5.93 18.64 18.22
N TYR A 55 6.80 18.50 17.22
CA TYR A 55 6.43 18.62 15.82
C TYR A 55 5.49 17.50 15.39
N TYR A 56 5.74 16.28 15.85
CA TYR A 56 4.85 15.15 15.65
C TYR A 56 3.43 15.42 16.19
N LYS A 57 3.34 15.94 17.42
CA LYS A 57 2.04 16.15 18.09
C LYS A 57 1.28 17.38 17.59
N ASN A 58 1.98 18.48 17.33
CA ASN A 58 1.35 19.78 17.15
C ASN A 58 1.28 20.21 15.69
N TYR A 59 2.16 19.68 14.84
CA TYR A 59 2.26 20.08 13.42
C TYR A 59 2.08 18.93 12.45
N GLY A 60 1.83 17.71 12.93
CA GLY A 60 1.62 16.53 12.09
C GLY A 60 2.85 16.14 11.27
N ILE A 61 4.06 16.53 11.70
CA ILE A 61 5.31 16.14 11.03
C ILE A 61 5.57 14.66 11.31
N ALA A 62 5.11 13.83 10.42
CA ALA A 62 5.08 12.37 10.48
C ALA A 62 5.12 11.79 9.07
N TYR A 63 5.23 10.49 8.95
CA TYR A 63 5.20 9.78 7.67
C TYR A 63 6.19 10.34 6.64
N ASP A 64 5.72 10.66 5.45
CA ASP A 64 6.48 11.18 4.29
C ASP A 64 7.16 12.54 4.54
N ALA A 65 6.65 13.36 5.46
CA ALA A 65 7.32 14.61 5.83
C ALA A 65 8.72 14.38 6.42
N VAL A 66 8.94 13.27 7.13
CA VAL A 66 10.21 12.97 7.78
C VAL A 66 11.32 12.66 6.76
N PRO A 67 11.16 11.69 5.84
CA PRO A 67 12.14 11.48 4.77
C PRO A 67 12.19 12.66 3.78
N SER A 68 11.12 13.42 3.61
CA SER A 68 11.18 14.66 2.80
C SER A 68 12.21 15.65 3.35
N PHE A 69 12.23 15.90 4.67
CA PHE A 69 13.27 16.73 5.27
C PHE A 69 14.66 16.13 5.06
N ALA A 70 14.82 14.83 5.35
CA ALA A 70 16.11 14.14 5.21
C ALA A 70 16.71 14.30 3.82
N LEU A 71 15.90 14.07 2.78
CA LEU A 71 16.37 14.09 1.39
C LEU A 71 16.60 15.48 0.82
N HIS A 72 16.24 16.55 1.57
CA HIS A 72 16.62 17.93 1.26
C HIS A 72 17.93 18.37 1.94
N LEU A 73 18.65 17.47 2.60
CA LEU A 73 19.91 17.77 3.26
C LEU A 73 21.11 17.33 2.43
N LYS A 74 22.22 18.08 2.54
CA LYS A 74 23.56 17.67 2.11
C LYS A 74 24.59 17.94 3.21
N LYS A 75 25.73 17.24 3.14
CA LYS A 75 26.86 17.51 4.06
C LYS A 75 27.67 18.70 3.59
N THR A 76 28.00 19.56 4.54
CA THR A 76 29.02 20.61 4.36
C THR A 76 30.43 19.99 4.35
N LYS A 77 31.44 20.78 3.97
CA LYS A 77 32.85 20.39 4.08
C LYS A 77 33.29 20.06 5.52
N ARG A 78 32.58 20.55 6.53
CA ARG A 78 32.83 20.28 7.96
C ARG A 78 32.07 19.02 8.46
N GLY A 79 31.38 18.29 7.59
CA GLY A 79 30.63 17.09 7.95
C GLY A 79 29.27 17.33 8.62
N LEU A 80 28.81 18.58 8.71
CA LEU A 80 27.50 18.95 9.25
C LEU A 80 26.43 18.98 8.15
N TRP A 81 25.19 18.83 8.52
CA TRP A 81 24.06 18.91 7.60
C TRP A 81 23.67 20.35 7.31
N THR A 82 23.30 20.61 6.06
CA THR A 82 22.67 21.85 5.59
C THR A 82 21.66 21.53 4.51
N PHE A 83 20.74 22.45 4.22
CA PHE A 83 19.83 22.28 3.09
C PHE A 83 20.59 22.27 1.77
N ASP A 84 20.16 21.39 0.89
CA ASP A 84 20.71 21.30 -0.47
C ASP A 84 20.03 22.32 -1.37
N GLU A 85 20.74 23.41 -1.63
CA GLU A 85 20.25 24.51 -2.49
C GLU A 85 20.13 24.10 -3.97
N ASP A 86 20.69 22.95 -4.36
CA ASP A 86 20.59 22.45 -5.74
C ASP A 86 19.25 21.71 -6.01
N ILE A 87 18.46 21.44 -4.96
CA ILE A 87 17.12 20.90 -5.05
C ILE A 87 16.14 22.03 -5.36
N GLU A 88 15.35 21.88 -6.42
CA GLU A 88 14.31 22.81 -6.85
C GLU A 88 12.94 22.49 -6.27
N SER A 89 12.63 21.18 -6.11
CA SER A 89 11.36 20.74 -5.56
C SER A 89 11.16 21.20 -4.12
N SER A 90 9.92 21.50 -3.78
CA SER A 90 9.56 21.89 -2.41
C SER A 90 9.67 20.70 -1.46
N MET A 91 10.19 20.97 -0.25
CA MET A 91 10.02 20.08 0.89
C MET A 91 8.54 19.98 1.25
N ASP A 92 8.12 18.90 1.89
CA ASP A 92 6.76 18.73 2.39
C ASP A 92 6.27 19.99 3.14
N GLU A 93 5.04 20.42 2.85
CA GLU A 93 4.48 21.70 3.32
C GLU A 93 4.36 21.83 4.84
N ARG A 94 4.31 20.71 5.56
CA ARG A 94 4.32 20.68 7.02
C ARG A 94 5.60 21.28 7.61
N TRP A 95 6.70 21.26 6.86
CA TRP A 95 7.97 21.90 7.20
C TRP A 95 7.97 23.39 6.83
N THR A 96 7.34 24.21 7.66
CA THR A 96 7.42 25.67 7.47
C THR A 96 8.87 26.17 7.56
N PRO A 97 9.20 27.35 6.98
CA PRO A 97 10.55 27.92 7.06
C PRO A 97 11.13 27.98 8.47
N LYS A 98 10.29 28.32 9.47
CA LYS A 98 10.70 28.36 10.87
C LYS A 98 11.01 26.96 11.42
N LEU A 99 10.08 25.99 11.26
CA LEU A 99 10.23 24.65 11.81
C LEU A 99 11.47 23.95 11.27
N LYS A 100 11.71 24.03 9.94
CA LYS A 100 12.87 23.41 9.32
C LYS A 100 14.20 24.04 9.77
N SER A 101 14.24 25.37 9.96
CA SER A 101 15.45 26.06 10.42
C SER A 101 15.78 25.72 11.88
N ASP A 102 14.76 25.75 12.75
CA ASP A 102 14.92 25.44 14.18
C ASP A 102 15.38 23.96 14.32
N PHE A 103 14.78 23.04 13.56
CA PHE A 103 15.13 21.63 13.63
C PHE A 103 16.53 21.32 13.12
N LEU A 104 16.98 21.95 12.03
CA LEU A 104 18.32 21.73 11.48
C LEU A 104 19.44 22.04 12.49
N SER A 105 19.26 23.08 13.32
CA SER A 105 20.23 23.43 14.35
C SER A 105 20.40 22.31 15.39
N VAL A 106 19.30 21.81 15.94
CA VAL A 106 19.31 20.73 16.95
C VAL A 106 19.64 19.37 16.35
N LEU A 107 19.34 19.15 15.06
CA LEU A 107 19.73 17.94 14.33
C LEU A 107 21.25 17.80 14.26
N ASN A 108 21.97 18.86 13.92
CA ASN A 108 23.43 18.85 13.86
C ASN A 108 24.07 18.62 15.22
N ASP A 109 23.50 19.16 16.29
CA ASP A 109 23.94 18.92 17.65
C ASP A 109 23.75 17.44 18.01
N PHE A 110 22.54 16.87 17.80
CA PHE A 110 22.27 15.44 18.01
C PHE A 110 23.23 14.56 17.21
N TYR A 111 23.40 14.84 15.92
CA TYR A 111 24.27 14.09 15.02
C TYR A 111 25.71 14.01 15.56
N THR A 112 26.21 15.13 16.11
CA THR A 112 27.57 15.25 16.63
C THR A 112 27.73 14.55 17.99
N VAL A 113 26.85 14.85 18.95
CA VAL A 113 27.00 14.35 20.34
C VAL A 113 26.66 12.88 20.47
N SER A 114 25.80 12.34 19.59
CA SER A 114 25.46 10.92 19.55
C SER A 114 26.46 10.07 18.76
N GLU A 115 27.48 10.69 18.15
CA GLU A 115 28.41 10.01 17.22
C GLU A 115 27.67 9.22 16.12
N PHE A 116 26.54 9.76 15.62
CA PHE A 116 25.63 9.03 14.72
C PHE A 116 26.35 8.45 13.50
N GLN A 117 27.25 9.20 12.89
CA GLN A 117 28.01 8.73 11.71
C GLN A 117 28.81 7.46 12.01
N LYS A 118 29.43 7.39 13.18
CA LYS A 118 30.19 6.20 13.60
C LYS A 118 29.29 5.01 13.81
N TRP A 119 28.15 5.22 14.47
CA TRP A 119 27.15 4.18 14.64
C TRP A 119 26.63 3.69 13.28
N HIS A 120 26.25 4.59 12.37
CA HIS A 120 25.72 4.22 11.04
C HIS A 120 26.74 3.43 10.22
N LYS A 121 28.02 3.75 10.28
CA LYS A 121 29.09 2.97 9.63
C LYS A 121 29.26 1.59 10.24
N ASN A 122 29.08 1.42 11.53
CA ASN A 122 29.18 0.11 12.17
C ASN A 122 28.04 -0.84 11.77
N PHE A 123 27.02 -0.32 11.08
CA PHE A 123 25.89 -1.08 10.54
C PHE A 123 26.11 -1.60 9.13
N GLU A 124 27.25 -1.37 8.50
CA GLU A 124 27.50 -1.75 7.10
C GLU A 124 27.31 -3.27 6.84
N ASP A 125 27.65 -4.14 7.80
CA ASP A 125 27.44 -5.59 7.66
C ASP A 125 25.93 -5.94 7.65
N ILE A 126 25.14 -5.36 8.54
CA ILE A 126 23.68 -5.57 8.58
C ILE A 126 23.04 -4.97 7.34
N GLN A 127 23.45 -3.77 6.93
CA GLN A 127 22.97 -3.14 5.69
C GLN A 127 23.22 -4.05 4.48
N LYS A 128 24.36 -4.74 4.44
CA LYS A 128 24.67 -5.68 3.37
C LYS A 128 23.68 -6.83 3.30
N ASP A 129 23.28 -7.41 4.44
CA ASP A 129 22.30 -8.50 4.47
C ASP A 129 20.95 -8.07 3.88
N TYR A 130 20.48 -6.84 4.19
CA TYR A 130 19.29 -6.27 3.57
C TYR A 130 19.44 -6.06 2.06
N LEU A 131 20.60 -5.53 1.62
CA LEU A 131 20.86 -5.28 0.20
C LEU A 131 20.91 -6.60 -0.60
N ASP A 132 21.54 -7.62 -0.05
CA ASP A 132 21.61 -8.96 -0.65
C ASP A 132 20.20 -9.59 -0.75
N ALA A 133 19.41 -9.52 0.31
CA ALA A 133 18.03 -10.00 0.32
C ALA A 133 17.13 -9.26 -0.69
N PHE A 134 17.34 -7.94 -0.88
CA PHE A 134 16.56 -7.13 -1.82
C PHE A 134 16.98 -7.28 -3.29
N SER A 135 18.11 -7.93 -3.56
CA SER A 135 18.72 -7.99 -4.90
C SER A 135 17.82 -8.60 -5.98
N LEU A 136 16.97 -9.56 -5.64
CA LEU A 136 16.02 -10.18 -6.58
C LEU A 136 14.93 -9.18 -7.00
N ILE A 137 14.46 -8.33 -6.09
CA ILE A 137 13.46 -7.31 -6.39
C ILE A 137 14.04 -6.25 -7.30
N SER A 138 15.23 -5.72 -6.96
CA SER A 138 15.87 -4.68 -7.75
C SER A 138 16.16 -5.07 -9.20
N LYS A 139 16.43 -6.37 -9.44
CA LYS A 139 16.63 -6.94 -10.79
C LYS A 139 15.33 -7.17 -11.55
N ALA A 140 14.20 -7.26 -10.85
CA ALA A 140 12.89 -7.50 -11.45
C ALA A 140 12.17 -6.22 -11.89
N ILE A 141 12.68 -5.05 -11.50
CA ILE A 141 12.08 -3.76 -11.86
C ILE A 141 12.47 -3.39 -13.28
N ASP A 142 11.49 -3.22 -14.14
CA ASP A 142 11.65 -2.69 -15.50
C ASP A 142 11.55 -1.17 -15.48
N LEU A 143 12.69 -0.49 -15.62
CA LEU A 143 12.75 0.98 -15.63
C LEU A 143 12.32 1.57 -16.98
N GLU A 144 12.48 0.85 -18.09
CA GLU A 144 12.05 1.33 -19.41
C GLU A 144 10.52 1.43 -19.46
N TRP A 145 9.78 0.57 -18.76
CA TRP A 145 8.34 0.66 -18.66
C TRP A 145 7.86 2.06 -18.20
N PHE A 146 8.51 2.66 -17.20
CA PHE A 146 8.15 4.01 -16.74
C PHE A 146 8.36 5.06 -17.82
N LYS A 147 9.45 4.94 -18.59
CA LYS A 147 9.74 5.84 -19.70
C LYS A 147 8.72 5.66 -20.84
N GLU A 148 8.36 4.43 -21.14
CA GLU A 148 7.36 4.12 -22.17
C GLU A 148 5.97 4.63 -21.79
N ILE A 149 5.56 4.46 -20.52
CA ILE A 149 4.22 4.83 -20.05
C ILE A 149 4.09 6.34 -19.81
N PHE A 150 5.09 6.96 -19.17
CA PHE A 150 5.02 8.36 -18.75
C PHE A 150 5.81 9.33 -19.64
N ASN A 151 6.48 8.81 -20.65
CA ASN A 151 7.32 9.59 -21.60
C ASN A 151 8.28 10.56 -20.91
N THR A 152 8.96 10.10 -19.88
CA THR A 152 9.90 10.90 -19.10
C THR A 152 11.07 10.06 -18.62
N THR A 153 12.18 10.71 -18.36
CA THR A 153 13.38 10.08 -17.82
C THR A 153 13.63 10.56 -16.40
N ALA A 154 14.11 9.67 -15.56
CA ALA A 154 14.49 9.99 -14.20
C ALA A 154 15.70 9.16 -13.77
N ASP A 155 16.40 9.63 -12.75
CA ASP A 155 17.43 8.88 -12.04
C ASP A 155 16.76 8.06 -10.94
N PHE A 156 16.67 6.75 -11.15
CA PHE A 156 16.04 5.83 -10.20
C PHE A 156 17.04 5.33 -9.17
N ARG A 157 16.67 5.39 -7.92
CA ARG A 157 17.36 4.74 -6.79
C ARG A 157 16.34 4.25 -5.78
N ILE A 158 16.73 3.31 -4.92
CA ILE A 158 15.90 2.85 -3.80
C ILE A 158 16.68 3.05 -2.51
N ILE A 159 16.01 3.57 -1.50
CA ILE A 159 16.53 3.69 -0.15
C ILE A 159 15.87 2.61 0.70
N LEU A 160 16.65 1.65 1.17
CA LEU A 160 16.17 0.70 2.17
C LEU A 160 16.24 1.35 3.55
N SER A 161 15.16 1.34 4.28
CA SER A 161 15.09 1.92 5.62
C SER A 161 14.18 1.12 6.54
N PRO A 162 14.67 0.02 7.13
CA PRO A 162 13.91 -0.80 8.08
C PRO A 162 13.41 -0.01 9.29
N LEU A 163 14.07 1.10 9.63
CA LEU A 163 13.68 1.98 10.73
C LEU A 163 12.48 2.88 10.41
N SER A 164 11.98 2.91 9.18
CA SER A 164 10.75 3.62 8.80
C SER A 164 9.47 2.90 9.27
N GLY A 165 9.60 1.85 10.05
CA GLY A 165 8.48 1.07 10.57
C GLY A 165 7.91 0.11 9.53
N ARG A 166 6.61 0.26 9.21
CA ARG A 166 5.93 -0.54 8.17
C ARG A 166 5.52 0.29 6.97
N ASN A 167 6.02 1.53 6.89
CA ASN A 167 5.58 2.50 5.89
C ASN A 167 6.63 2.64 4.78
N ASN A 168 6.16 2.77 3.55
CA ASN A 168 6.97 3.06 2.39
C ASN A 168 6.57 4.44 1.87
N TYR A 169 7.48 5.13 1.18
CA TYR A 169 7.26 6.52 0.77
C TYR A 169 7.83 6.79 -0.62
N GLY A 170 7.02 7.31 -1.53
CA GLY A 170 7.43 7.71 -2.88
C GLY A 170 8.17 9.05 -2.91
N MET A 171 9.41 9.07 -2.45
CA MET A 171 10.22 10.29 -2.44
C MET A 171 10.80 10.61 -3.81
N ASN A 172 10.75 11.89 -4.17
CA ASN A 172 11.38 12.38 -5.38
C ASN A 172 11.88 13.82 -5.22
N ASN A 173 12.95 14.16 -5.94
CA ASN A 173 13.51 15.50 -5.96
C ASN A 173 13.80 15.95 -7.41
N LYS A 174 13.36 17.15 -7.77
CA LYS A 174 13.81 17.85 -8.97
C LYS A 174 15.01 18.71 -8.62
N MET A 175 16.05 18.58 -9.43
CA MET A 175 17.28 19.36 -9.26
C MET A 175 17.26 20.59 -10.17
N LYS A 176 17.92 21.68 -9.79
CA LYS A 176 18.11 22.88 -10.64
C LYS A 176 18.78 22.58 -11.98
N THR A 177 19.48 21.46 -12.09
CA THR A 177 20.04 20.96 -13.34
C THR A 177 18.99 20.38 -14.30
N GLY A 178 17.74 20.25 -13.86
CA GLY A 178 16.66 19.57 -14.57
C GLY A 178 16.60 18.05 -14.32
N ALA A 179 17.57 17.47 -13.61
CA ALA A 179 17.52 16.06 -13.24
C ALA A 179 16.35 15.79 -12.27
N HIS A 180 15.61 14.69 -12.52
CA HIS A 180 14.56 14.21 -11.64
C HIS A 180 15.02 12.93 -10.98
N ILE A 181 15.14 12.94 -9.67
CA ILE A 181 15.65 11.82 -8.87
C ILE A 181 14.50 11.20 -8.11
N LEU A 182 14.21 9.92 -8.39
CA LEU A 182 13.21 9.13 -7.68
C LEU A 182 13.92 8.26 -6.64
N SER A 183 13.53 8.41 -5.39
CA SER A 183 14.21 7.78 -4.24
C SER A 183 13.20 7.21 -3.24
N PRO A 184 12.33 6.24 -3.65
CA PRO A 184 11.42 5.64 -2.69
C PRO A 184 12.17 5.07 -1.49
N VAL A 185 11.58 5.27 -0.31
CA VAL A 185 12.04 4.72 0.96
C VAL A 185 11.23 3.46 1.24
N ILE A 186 11.89 2.31 1.30
CA ILE A 186 11.26 0.99 1.41
C ILE A 186 11.64 0.34 2.74
N SER A 187 10.63 -0.05 3.52
CA SER A 187 10.81 -0.65 4.85
C SER A 187 10.30 -2.10 4.96
N CYS A 188 9.53 -2.59 3.98
CA CYS A 188 8.82 -3.85 4.04
C CYS A 188 9.73 -5.08 3.86
N ALA A 189 10.47 -5.46 4.90
CA ALA A 189 11.17 -6.74 4.98
C ALA A 189 10.39 -7.73 5.85
N SER A 190 10.55 -9.03 5.58
CA SER A 190 10.08 -10.13 6.42
C SER A 190 11.25 -10.77 7.14
N TYR A 191 10.98 -11.37 8.31
CA TYR A 191 11.99 -11.97 9.17
C TYR A 191 11.54 -13.35 9.60
N GLU A 192 12.43 -14.34 9.45
CA GLU A 192 12.34 -15.67 10.06
C GLU A 192 13.55 -15.85 10.97
N GLY A 193 13.40 -15.71 12.29
CA GLY A 193 14.50 -15.59 13.21
C GLY A 193 15.37 -14.38 12.88
N ASP A 194 16.67 -14.60 12.62
CA ASP A 194 17.62 -13.55 12.21
C ASP A 194 17.73 -13.40 10.67
N SER A 195 16.99 -14.20 9.90
CA SER A 195 17.04 -14.16 8.44
C SER A 195 16.14 -13.07 7.88
N ILE A 196 16.70 -12.22 7.01
CA ILE A 196 15.99 -11.13 6.32
C ILE A 196 15.55 -11.64 4.95
N SER A 197 14.30 -11.39 4.60
CA SER A 197 13.75 -11.71 3.30
C SER A 197 12.82 -10.61 2.78
N TYR A 198 12.70 -10.53 1.46
CA TYR A 198 11.70 -9.71 0.77
C TYR A 198 10.91 -10.62 -0.16
N ASP A 199 9.63 -10.81 0.16
CA ASP A 199 8.74 -11.50 -0.76
C ASP A 199 8.58 -10.70 -2.05
N LYS A 200 9.02 -11.29 -3.17
CA LYS A 200 9.00 -10.60 -4.46
C LYS A 200 7.59 -10.24 -4.91
N GLU A 201 6.62 -11.13 -4.69
CA GLU A 201 5.24 -10.94 -5.15
C GLU A 201 4.54 -9.83 -4.37
N GLY A 202 4.84 -9.71 -3.08
CA GLY A 202 4.30 -8.63 -2.24
C GLY A 202 5.07 -7.31 -2.35
N VAL A 203 6.41 -7.36 -2.43
CA VAL A 203 7.24 -6.15 -2.34
C VAL A 203 7.44 -5.43 -3.68
N LEU A 204 7.53 -6.16 -4.81
CA LEU A 204 7.70 -5.53 -6.12
C LEU A 204 6.54 -4.56 -6.45
N PRO A 205 5.25 -4.91 -6.27
CA PRO A 205 4.15 -3.97 -6.48
C PRO A 205 4.26 -2.72 -5.60
N ILE A 206 4.73 -2.85 -4.35
CA ILE A 206 4.95 -1.71 -3.45
C ILE A 206 6.02 -0.77 -4.01
N VAL A 207 7.14 -1.29 -4.48
CA VAL A 207 8.20 -0.46 -5.06
C VAL A 207 7.72 0.26 -6.32
N ILE A 208 6.97 -0.43 -7.19
CA ILE A 208 6.36 0.18 -8.38
C ILE A 208 5.37 1.27 -7.98
N HIS A 209 4.55 1.03 -6.95
CA HIS A 209 3.62 2.01 -6.38
C HIS A 209 4.33 3.30 -5.97
N GLU A 210 5.41 3.18 -5.20
CA GLU A 210 6.16 4.34 -4.72
C GLU A 210 6.87 5.11 -5.86
N PHE A 211 7.32 4.42 -6.91
CA PHE A 211 7.82 5.11 -8.11
C PHE A 211 6.70 5.81 -8.88
N CYS A 212 5.52 5.20 -8.98
CA CYS A 212 4.39 5.78 -9.71
C CYS A 212 3.92 7.12 -9.15
N HIS A 213 4.03 7.35 -7.83
CA HIS A 213 3.65 8.65 -7.23
C HIS A 213 4.32 9.84 -7.90
N ALA A 214 5.59 9.71 -8.29
CA ALA A 214 6.35 10.78 -8.92
C ALA A 214 5.80 11.21 -10.30
N TYR A 215 5.05 10.35 -10.95
CA TYR A 215 4.42 10.60 -12.24
C TYR A 215 2.92 10.86 -12.13
N CYS A 216 2.24 10.04 -11.37
CA CYS A 216 0.77 10.07 -11.26
C CYS A 216 0.27 11.35 -10.56
N ASN A 217 0.92 11.76 -9.46
CA ASN A 217 0.47 12.92 -8.70
C ASN A 217 0.51 14.21 -9.53
N PRO A 218 1.63 14.57 -10.23
CA PRO A 218 1.66 15.74 -11.08
C PRO A 218 0.66 15.71 -12.27
N ILE A 219 0.36 14.51 -12.81
CA ILE A 219 -0.64 14.37 -13.86
C ILE A 219 -2.03 14.72 -13.32
N ILE A 220 -2.41 14.17 -12.16
CA ILE A 220 -3.66 14.50 -11.48
C ILE A 220 -3.72 15.98 -11.13
N ASP A 221 -2.63 16.59 -10.65
CA ASP A 221 -2.56 18.03 -10.38
C ASP A 221 -2.87 18.86 -11.62
N GLY A 222 -2.30 18.48 -12.77
CA GLY A 222 -2.49 19.17 -14.04
C GLY A 222 -3.91 19.13 -14.59
N ILE A 223 -4.67 18.06 -14.29
CA ILE A 223 -6.05 17.87 -14.79
C ILE A 223 -7.11 18.02 -13.68
N TRP A 224 -6.71 18.41 -12.47
CA TRP A 224 -7.61 18.39 -11.32
C TRP A 224 -8.92 19.15 -11.57
N ASN A 225 -8.86 20.32 -12.17
CA ASN A 225 -10.04 21.13 -12.43
C ASN A 225 -11.05 20.42 -13.36
N ASP A 226 -10.58 19.55 -14.24
CA ASP A 226 -11.41 18.84 -15.21
C ASP A 226 -12.08 17.59 -14.62
N ILE A 227 -11.52 17.03 -13.53
CA ILE A 227 -12.01 15.77 -12.95
C ILE A 227 -12.55 15.91 -11.52
N ALA A 228 -12.39 17.06 -10.87
CA ALA A 228 -12.68 17.24 -9.45
C ALA A 228 -14.14 16.90 -9.08
N GLU A 229 -15.12 17.30 -9.88
CA GLU A 229 -16.55 17.05 -9.60
C GLU A 229 -16.86 15.55 -9.54
N LYS A 230 -16.45 14.80 -10.55
CA LYS A 230 -16.68 13.35 -10.63
C LYS A 230 -15.88 12.57 -9.59
N SER A 231 -14.66 13.02 -9.34
CA SER A 231 -13.81 12.46 -8.28
C SER A 231 -14.44 12.64 -6.90
N GLN A 232 -15.08 13.79 -6.64
CA GLN A 232 -15.78 14.03 -5.38
C GLN A 232 -16.98 13.08 -5.23
N VAL A 233 -17.74 12.83 -6.29
CA VAL A 233 -18.85 11.86 -6.27
C VAL A 233 -18.34 10.45 -5.92
N ALA A 234 -17.25 10.01 -6.55
CA ALA A 234 -16.65 8.70 -6.26
C ALA A 234 -16.12 8.61 -4.82
N PHE A 235 -15.47 9.67 -4.34
CA PHE A 235 -14.97 9.76 -2.96
C PHE A 235 -16.13 9.68 -1.95
N ASP A 236 -17.22 10.42 -2.15
CA ASP A 236 -18.34 10.48 -1.22
C ASP A 236 -19.03 9.10 -1.07
N ILE A 237 -19.04 8.28 -2.12
CA ILE A 237 -19.57 6.91 -2.07
C ILE A 237 -18.73 6.02 -1.12
N LYS A 238 -17.41 6.22 -1.04
CA LYS A 238 -16.48 5.40 -0.27
C LYS A 238 -15.77 6.13 0.86
N LYS A 239 -16.25 7.31 1.22
CA LYS A 239 -15.63 8.22 2.18
C LYS A 239 -15.27 7.56 3.51
N GLU A 240 -16.16 6.72 4.05
CA GLU A 240 -15.90 6.04 5.32
C GLU A 240 -14.71 5.10 5.24
N VAL A 241 -14.68 4.22 4.24
CA VAL A 241 -13.60 3.25 4.02
C VAL A 241 -12.27 3.96 3.73
N LEU A 242 -12.31 5.01 2.90
CA LEU A 242 -11.12 5.79 2.54
C LEU A 242 -10.57 6.57 3.74
N SER A 243 -11.44 7.18 4.55
CA SER A 243 -11.02 7.94 5.74
C SER A 243 -10.37 7.06 6.81
N GLN A 244 -10.80 5.82 6.97
CA GLN A 244 -10.15 4.83 7.87
C GLN A 244 -8.72 4.51 7.44
N GLN A 245 -8.38 4.72 6.17
CA GLN A 245 -7.06 4.54 5.58
C GLN A 245 -6.29 5.87 5.45
N ALA A 246 -6.75 6.95 6.09
CA ALA A 246 -6.19 8.30 6.04
C ALA A 246 -6.34 9.03 4.68
N TYR A 247 -7.13 8.52 3.74
CA TYR A 247 -7.46 9.22 2.49
C TYR A 247 -8.65 10.14 2.73
N THR A 248 -8.39 11.41 3.02
CA THR A 248 -9.37 12.36 3.56
C THR A 248 -9.99 13.30 2.52
N THR A 249 -9.48 13.31 1.30
CA THR A 249 -9.96 14.17 0.21
C THR A 249 -10.07 13.40 -1.10
N ALA A 250 -10.96 13.84 -1.98
CA ALA A 250 -11.10 13.29 -3.32
C ALA A 250 -9.81 13.38 -4.14
N LYS A 251 -9.01 14.43 -3.93
CA LYS A 251 -7.74 14.61 -4.63
C LYS A 251 -6.71 13.57 -4.22
N ILE A 252 -6.56 13.32 -2.91
CA ILE A 252 -5.67 12.28 -2.39
C ILE A 252 -6.14 10.89 -2.87
N MET A 253 -7.45 10.62 -2.83
CA MET A 253 -8.00 9.38 -3.41
C MET A 253 -7.62 9.23 -4.87
N MET A 254 -7.66 10.28 -5.69
CA MET A 254 -7.31 10.21 -7.10
C MET A 254 -5.82 9.98 -7.35
N TYR A 255 -4.93 10.54 -6.53
CA TYR A 255 -3.52 10.20 -6.57
C TYR A 255 -3.32 8.68 -6.43
N GLU A 256 -3.89 8.12 -5.37
CA GLU A 256 -3.82 6.71 -5.07
C GLU A 256 -4.51 5.84 -6.14
N THR A 257 -5.69 6.26 -6.62
CA THR A 257 -6.42 5.51 -7.65
C THR A 257 -5.58 5.36 -8.92
N PHE A 258 -4.92 6.44 -9.36
CA PHE A 258 -4.11 6.39 -10.56
C PHE A 258 -2.80 5.61 -10.34
N VAL A 259 -2.16 5.76 -9.19
CA VAL A 259 -0.99 4.96 -8.81
C VAL A 259 -1.34 3.46 -8.82
N ARG A 260 -2.42 3.06 -8.17
CA ARG A 260 -2.89 1.66 -8.11
C ARG A 260 -3.25 1.09 -9.48
N SER A 261 -3.91 1.89 -10.31
CA SER A 261 -4.17 1.53 -11.71
C SER A 261 -2.87 1.31 -12.48
N SER A 262 -1.84 2.14 -12.25
CA SER A 262 -0.53 2.01 -12.88
C SER A 262 0.22 0.76 -12.40
N VAL A 263 0.11 0.39 -11.13
CA VAL A 263 0.67 -0.87 -10.59
C VAL A 263 0.01 -2.07 -11.25
N ILE A 264 -1.31 -2.09 -11.34
CA ILE A 264 -2.03 -3.19 -12.02
C ILE A 264 -1.60 -3.26 -13.50
N LYS A 265 -1.50 -2.12 -14.17
CA LYS A 265 -1.00 -2.05 -15.56
C LYS A 265 0.41 -2.63 -15.67
N TYR A 266 1.32 -2.28 -14.76
CA TYR A 266 2.67 -2.85 -14.72
C TYR A 266 2.63 -4.38 -14.58
N ILE A 267 1.86 -4.89 -13.64
CA ILE A 267 1.70 -6.35 -13.44
C ILE A 267 1.20 -7.04 -14.70
N LEU A 268 0.18 -6.48 -15.35
CA LEU A 268 -0.40 -7.06 -16.58
C LEU A 268 0.59 -7.05 -17.75
N ASP A 269 1.36 -6.00 -17.91
CA ASP A 269 2.35 -5.87 -18.99
C ASP A 269 3.50 -6.88 -18.82
N HIS A 270 3.82 -7.25 -17.56
CA HIS A 270 4.89 -8.22 -17.25
C HIS A 270 4.38 -9.66 -17.02
N ASN A 271 3.08 -9.91 -17.17
CA ASN A 271 2.48 -11.24 -16.96
C ASN A 271 2.29 -12.04 -18.26
N ASN A 272 3.15 -11.86 -19.26
CA ASN A 272 3.11 -12.57 -20.54
C ASN A 272 1.72 -12.59 -21.22
N GLY A 273 0.95 -11.52 -21.07
CA GLY A 273 -0.40 -11.40 -21.62
C GLY A 273 -1.47 -12.17 -20.84
N ASN A 274 -1.12 -12.83 -19.75
CA ASN A 274 -2.10 -13.49 -18.87
C ASN A 274 -2.86 -12.46 -18.03
N ARG A 275 -4.16 -12.37 -18.27
CA ARG A 275 -5.08 -11.43 -17.61
C ARG A 275 -5.99 -12.08 -16.59
N SER A 276 -5.78 -13.36 -16.28
CA SER A 276 -6.65 -14.10 -15.35
C SER A 276 -6.67 -13.47 -13.95
N VAL A 277 -5.60 -12.80 -13.55
CA VAL A 277 -5.48 -12.10 -12.25
C VAL A 277 -6.18 -10.73 -12.20
N LEU A 278 -6.54 -10.15 -13.35
CA LEU A 278 -7.09 -8.79 -13.42
C LEU A 278 -8.37 -8.60 -12.59
N PRO A 279 -9.37 -9.50 -12.63
CA PRO A 279 -10.58 -9.32 -11.82
C PRO A 279 -10.32 -9.30 -10.33
N GLU A 280 -9.36 -10.10 -9.84
CA GLU A 280 -8.96 -10.15 -8.44
C GLU A 280 -8.27 -8.85 -8.02
N LEU A 281 -7.27 -8.39 -8.80
CA LEU A 281 -6.57 -7.13 -8.54
C LEU A 281 -7.52 -5.92 -8.52
N ILE A 282 -8.46 -5.83 -9.46
CA ILE A 282 -9.47 -4.77 -9.46
C ILE A 282 -10.36 -4.86 -8.22
N ASN A 283 -10.84 -6.07 -7.89
CA ASN A 283 -11.73 -6.27 -6.74
C ASN A 283 -11.06 -5.87 -5.43
N GLU A 284 -9.79 -6.20 -5.23
CA GLU A 284 -9.02 -5.79 -4.06
C GLU A 284 -8.97 -4.27 -3.90
N GLU A 285 -8.73 -3.53 -4.97
CA GLU A 285 -8.64 -2.08 -4.92
C GLU A 285 -10.03 -1.42 -4.75
N GLU A 286 -11.07 -1.95 -5.40
CA GLU A 286 -12.45 -1.48 -5.21
C GLU A 286 -12.96 -1.72 -3.78
N GLN A 287 -12.55 -2.81 -3.12
CA GLN A 287 -12.86 -3.06 -1.70
C GLN A 287 -12.16 -2.06 -0.77
N LYS A 288 -10.94 -1.64 -1.10
CA LYS A 288 -10.22 -0.55 -0.40
C LYS A 288 -10.83 0.83 -0.64
N GLY A 289 -11.81 0.96 -1.55
CA GLY A 289 -12.51 2.20 -1.86
C GLY A 289 -12.11 2.88 -3.17
N PHE A 290 -11.14 2.34 -3.92
CA PHE A 290 -10.64 2.93 -5.18
C PHE A 290 -11.49 2.49 -6.37
N ILE A 291 -12.77 2.88 -6.38
CA ILE A 291 -13.80 2.38 -7.30
C ILE A 291 -13.63 2.79 -8.77
N LEU A 292 -12.74 3.74 -9.06
CA LEU A 292 -12.43 4.19 -10.43
C LEU A 292 -11.31 3.39 -11.11
N VAL A 293 -10.67 2.45 -10.40
CA VAL A 293 -9.55 1.65 -10.96
C VAL A 293 -9.98 0.90 -12.21
N SER A 294 -11.14 0.26 -12.21
CA SER A 294 -11.64 -0.49 -13.38
C SER A 294 -11.91 0.40 -14.58
N ASP A 295 -12.43 1.62 -14.37
CA ASP A 295 -12.71 2.58 -15.44
C ASP A 295 -11.43 3.12 -16.06
N ILE A 296 -10.43 3.43 -15.25
CA ILE A 296 -9.11 3.89 -15.69
C ILE A 296 -8.42 2.80 -16.51
N LEU A 297 -8.37 1.56 -16.03
CA LEU A 297 -7.75 0.45 -16.76
C LEU A 297 -8.46 0.17 -18.09
N SER A 298 -9.79 0.18 -18.11
CA SER A 298 -10.57 -0.02 -19.32
C SER A 298 -10.35 1.10 -20.35
N SER A 299 -10.27 2.35 -19.88
CA SER A 299 -9.97 3.50 -20.73
C SER A 299 -8.54 3.43 -21.30
N TRP A 300 -7.59 2.97 -20.49
CA TRP A 300 -6.20 2.78 -20.92
C TRP A 300 -6.09 1.76 -22.06
N GLU A 301 -6.73 0.60 -21.91
CA GLU A 301 -6.77 -0.45 -22.94
C GLU A 301 -7.43 0.01 -24.24
N ASN A 302 -8.55 0.73 -24.13
CA ASN A 302 -9.26 1.23 -25.30
C ASN A 302 -8.41 2.24 -26.07
N SER A 303 -7.72 3.14 -25.37
CA SER A 303 -6.82 4.11 -25.98
C SER A 303 -5.63 3.46 -26.69
N GLN A 304 -5.10 2.36 -26.14
CA GLN A 304 -4.05 1.57 -26.81
C GLN A 304 -4.55 0.89 -28.08
N LYS A 305 -5.78 0.36 -28.10
CA LYS A 305 -6.41 -0.26 -29.28
C LYS A 305 -6.67 0.78 -30.37
N GLU A 306 -7.22 1.95 -30.02
CA GLU A 306 -7.46 3.05 -30.95
C GLU A 306 -6.16 3.50 -31.62
N CYS A 307 -5.05 3.56 -30.87
CA CYS A 307 -3.72 3.88 -31.40
C CYS A 307 -3.24 2.80 -32.40
N CYS A 308 -3.34 1.51 -32.05
CA CYS A 308 -2.91 0.42 -32.93
C CYS A 308 -3.73 0.32 -34.22
N GLU A 309 -5.02 0.64 -34.21
CA GLU A 309 -5.89 0.62 -35.39
C GLU A 309 -5.56 1.78 -36.35
N SER A 310 -5.26 2.96 -35.82
CA SER A 310 -4.86 4.12 -36.63
C SER A 310 -3.50 3.94 -37.31
N CYS A 311 -2.62 3.08 -36.76
CA CYS A 311 -1.29 2.78 -37.32
C CYS A 311 -1.32 1.80 -38.51
N LYS A 312 -2.39 1.00 -38.67
CA LYS A 312 -2.49 0.01 -39.77
C LYS A 312 -2.59 0.62 -41.18
N GLY A 313 -2.76 1.94 -41.31
CA GLY A 313 -2.87 2.68 -42.57
C GLY A 313 -1.62 3.44 -43.02
N THR A 314 -0.57 3.49 -42.22
CA THR A 314 0.64 4.29 -42.55
C THR A 314 1.87 3.40 -42.67
N SER A 315 2.24 3.09 -43.92
CA SER A 315 3.49 2.39 -44.21
C SER A 315 4.68 3.33 -43.91
N GLY A 316 5.50 2.98 -42.90
CA GLY A 316 6.84 3.56 -42.76
C GLY A 316 7.19 4.20 -41.40
N LYS A 317 6.26 4.25 -40.43
CA LYS A 317 6.61 4.61 -39.04
C LYS A 317 6.41 3.40 -38.18
N THR A 318 7.43 3.05 -37.38
CA THR A 318 7.31 1.99 -36.38
C THR A 318 6.20 2.36 -35.39
N ALA A 319 5.42 1.36 -34.95
CA ALA A 319 4.30 1.52 -33.99
C ALA A 319 4.72 2.27 -32.69
N ILE A 320 6.01 2.41 -32.46
CA ILE A 320 6.64 3.11 -31.36
C ILE A 320 6.53 4.64 -31.49
N ASP A 321 6.50 5.19 -32.71
CA ASP A 321 6.50 6.66 -32.96
C ASP A 321 5.12 7.32 -32.83
N MET A 322 4.04 6.55 -32.69
CA MET A 322 2.67 7.07 -32.52
C MET A 322 2.04 6.59 -31.20
N SER A 323 2.87 6.26 -30.22
CA SER A 323 2.44 5.72 -28.94
C SER A 323 1.68 6.76 -28.09
N MET A 324 0.84 6.27 -27.18
CA MET A 324 0.21 7.04 -26.09
C MET A 324 1.23 7.74 -25.15
N ASN A 325 2.46 7.90 -25.58
CA ASN A 325 3.63 8.31 -24.82
C ASN A 325 3.76 9.83 -24.67
N SER A 326 2.67 10.59 -24.75
CA SER A 326 2.68 11.97 -24.30
C SER A 326 1.87 12.07 -23.00
N LEU A 327 2.35 12.83 -22.03
CA LEU A 327 1.61 13.21 -20.83
C LEU A 327 0.20 13.71 -21.16
N ASP A 328 0.04 14.37 -22.31
CA ASP A 328 -1.25 14.82 -22.83
C ASP A 328 -2.20 13.66 -23.18
N SER A 329 -1.69 12.55 -23.71
CA SER A 329 -2.51 11.37 -24.02
C SER A 329 -2.99 10.66 -22.75
N VAL A 330 -2.11 10.51 -21.77
CA VAL A 330 -2.46 9.94 -20.46
C VAL A 330 -3.47 10.83 -19.74
N SER A 331 -3.27 12.14 -19.74
CA SER A 331 -4.19 13.11 -19.16
C SER A 331 -5.57 13.05 -19.80
N LYS A 332 -5.67 12.99 -21.13
CA LYS A 332 -6.94 12.86 -21.87
C LYS A 332 -7.65 11.53 -21.55
N MET A 333 -6.89 10.44 -21.47
CA MET A 333 -7.41 9.12 -21.10
C MET A 333 -8.03 9.16 -19.70
N LEU A 334 -7.33 9.74 -18.71
CA LEU A 334 -7.81 9.88 -17.34
C LEU A 334 -9.06 10.76 -17.26
N CYS A 335 -9.06 11.94 -17.94
CA CYS A 335 -10.25 12.79 -18.01
C CYS A 335 -11.44 12.04 -18.59
N LYS A 336 -11.25 11.26 -19.66
CA LYS A 336 -12.30 10.45 -20.28
C LYS A 336 -12.83 9.39 -19.29
N ALA A 337 -11.94 8.66 -18.61
CA ALA A 337 -12.30 7.64 -17.64
C ALA A 337 -13.10 8.22 -16.47
N VAL A 338 -12.57 9.26 -15.81
CA VAL A 338 -13.20 9.84 -14.62
C VAL A 338 -14.52 10.54 -14.97
N ASN A 339 -14.58 11.31 -16.07
CA ASN A 339 -15.78 12.03 -16.46
C ASN A 339 -16.90 11.12 -16.98
N SER A 340 -16.59 9.89 -17.40
CA SER A 340 -17.62 8.90 -17.74
C SER A 340 -18.25 8.24 -16.52
N PHE A 341 -17.66 8.39 -15.33
CA PHE A 341 -18.20 7.82 -14.09
C PHE A 341 -19.53 8.47 -13.70
N THR A 342 -20.51 7.64 -13.37
CA THR A 342 -21.77 8.07 -12.76
C THR A 342 -22.10 7.17 -11.56
N LYS A 343 -22.71 7.77 -10.55
CA LYS A 343 -23.15 7.07 -9.35
C LYS A 343 -24.15 5.98 -9.69
N GLU A 344 -25.08 6.25 -10.60
CA GLU A 344 -26.13 5.35 -11.04
C GLU A 344 -25.55 4.11 -11.74
N ALA A 345 -24.56 4.29 -12.61
CA ALA A 345 -23.88 3.17 -13.28
C ALA A 345 -23.10 2.30 -12.28
N TYR A 346 -22.45 2.94 -11.31
CA TYR A 346 -21.74 2.22 -10.24
C TYR A 346 -22.72 1.43 -9.36
N GLU A 347 -23.81 2.03 -8.90
CA GLU A 347 -24.85 1.37 -8.10
C GLU A 347 -25.51 0.21 -8.86
N ALA A 348 -25.75 0.38 -10.16
CA ALA A 348 -26.26 -0.71 -11.02
C ALA A 348 -25.25 -1.88 -11.14
N LYS A 349 -23.94 -1.58 -11.28
CA LYS A 349 -22.86 -2.58 -11.27
C LYS A 349 -22.85 -3.35 -9.94
N ILE A 350 -22.89 -2.66 -8.80
CA ILE A 350 -22.93 -3.30 -7.48
C ILE A 350 -24.17 -4.17 -7.31
N LEU A 351 -25.34 -3.66 -7.70
CA LEU A 351 -26.58 -4.44 -7.64
C LEU A 351 -26.49 -5.74 -8.49
N GLN A 352 -25.84 -5.66 -9.66
CA GLN A 352 -25.63 -6.83 -10.49
C GLN A 352 -24.66 -7.83 -9.89
N ILE A 353 -23.56 -7.34 -9.26
CA ILE A 353 -22.63 -8.17 -8.52
C ILE A 353 -23.35 -8.88 -7.37
N GLU A 354 -24.14 -8.14 -6.58
CA GLU A 354 -24.91 -8.71 -5.47
C GLU A 354 -25.93 -9.77 -5.93
N LYS A 355 -26.63 -9.54 -7.03
CA LYS A 355 -27.55 -10.52 -7.62
C LYS A 355 -26.85 -11.81 -8.08
N ASN A 356 -25.58 -11.71 -8.47
CA ASN A 356 -24.79 -12.82 -8.95
C ASN A 356 -23.95 -13.50 -7.85
N ARG A 357 -23.92 -12.93 -6.64
CA ARG A 357 -23.22 -13.54 -5.51
C ARG A 357 -23.78 -14.91 -5.18
N VAL A 358 -22.89 -15.76 -4.71
CA VAL A 358 -23.28 -17.04 -4.11
C VAL A 358 -24.13 -16.77 -2.89
N GLN A 359 -25.29 -17.38 -2.82
CA GLN A 359 -26.14 -17.34 -1.64
C GLN A 359 -25.86 -18.57 -0.79
N TYR A 360 -25.86 -18.40 0.52
CA TYR A 360 -25.73 -19.52 1.44
C TYR A 360 -26.52 -19.32 2.74
N ILE A 361 -26.86 -20.44 3.34
CA ILE A 361 -27.52 -20.50 4.64
C ILE A 361 -26.67 -21.33 5.61
N CYS A 362 -26.72 -20.94 6.89
CA CYS A 362 -26.15 -21.72 7.98
C CYS A 362 -27.27 -22.32 8.81
N ASN A 363 -27.04 -23.49 9.40
CA ASN A 363 -27.97 -24.10 10.34
C ASN A 363 -28.04 -23.40 11.70
N ILE A 364 -27.33 -22.32 11.87
CA ILE A 364 -27.33 -21.43 13.06
C ILE A 364 -27.47 -19.99 12.59
N THR A 365 -28.15 -19.18 13.40
CA THR A 365 -28.36 -17.75 13.14
C THR A 365 -27.63 -16.88 14.15
N ASP A 366 -27.30 -15.66 13.75
CA ASP A 366 -26.72 -14.67 14.67
C ASP A 366 -27.68 -14.37 15.82
N GLY A 367 -27.12 -14.27 17.02
CA GLY A 367 -27.89 -14.07 18.27
C GLY A 367 -28.58 -15.31 18.81
N GLN A 368 -28.45 -16.48 18.18
CA GLN A 368 -29.09 -17.72 18.63
C GLN A 368 -28.59 -18.11 20.01
N LYS A 369 -29.53 -18.49 20.87
CA LYS A 369 -29.29 -18.95 22.24
C LYS A 369 -29.68 -20.43 22.38
N ASP A 370 -29.28 -20.99 23.48
CA ASP A 370 -29.66 -22.36 23.85
C ASP A 370 -29.12 -23.47 22.93
N ILE A 371 -27.96 -23.25 22.34
CA ILE A 371 -27.23 -24.28 21.57
C ILE A 371 -26.77 -25.37 22.60
N VAL A 372 -26.97 -26.63 22.22
CA VAL A 372 -26.55 -27.75 23.05
C VAL A 372 -25.03 -27.84 23.08
N PRO A 373 -24.40 -27.85 24.30
CA PRO A 373 -22.96 -28.04 24.38
C PRO A 373 -22.55 -29.45 23.97
N GLY A 374 -21.27 -29.66 23.68
CA GLY A 374 -20.70 -30.88 23.13
C GLY A 374 -20.30 -30.75 21.68
N GLU A 375 -20.39 -31.84 20.93
CA GLU A 375 -20.07 -31.80 19.49
C GLU A 375 -21.17 -31.06 18.72
N PHE A 376 -20.78 -30.02 18.00
CA PHE A 376 -21.68 -29.20 17.20
C PHE A 376 -21.19 -29.13 15.75
N THR A 377 -22.07 -29.42 14.81
CA THR A 377 -21.77 -29.29 13.37
C THR A 377 -22.40 -28.02 12.83
N LEU A 378 -21.56 -27.05 12.46
CA LEU A 378 -21.97 -25.94 11.61
C LEU A 378 -22.12 -26.45 10.18
N THR A 379 -23.30 -26.31 9.61
CA THR A 379 -23.59 -26.65 8.22
C THR A 379 -23.80 -25.38 7.42
N ILE A 380 -23.00 -25.19 6.36
CA ILE A 380 -23.10 -24.08 5.43
C ILE A 380 -23.54 -24.64 4.09
N THR A 381 -24.72 -24.28 3.62
CA THR A 381 -25.30 -24.78 2.36
C THR A 381 -25.35 -23.64 1.34
N PHE A 382 -24.63 -23.82 0.24
CA PHE A 382 -24.53 -22.87 -0.88
C PHE A 382 -25.55 -23.17 -1.97
N ASP A 383 -25.98 -22.16 -2.70
CA ASP A 383 -26.95 -22.27 -3.82
C ASP A 383 -26.37 -22.97 -5.06
N ARG A 384 -25.04 -23.07 -5.14
CA ARG A 384 -24.31 -23.66 -6.28
C ARG A 384 -23.06 -24.42 -5.83
N PRO A 385 -22.43 -25.24 -6.71
CA PRO A 385 -21.20 -25.95 -6.39
C PRO A 385 -20.02 -24.98 -6.15
N MET A 386 -19.24 -25.24 -5.11
CA MET A 386 -18.11 -24.43 -4.67
C MET A 386 -16.78 -25.13 -4.93
N VAL A 387 -15.70 -24.36 -5.05
CA VAL A 387 -14.34 -24.90 -4.91
C VAL A 387 -14.15 -25.29 -3.44
N LYS A 388 -13.84 -26.58 -3.21
CA LYS A 388 -13.76 -27.12 -1.84
C LYS A 388 -12.60 -26.49 -1.05
N SER A 389 -12.92 -25.59 -0.16
CA SER A 389 -12.01 -24.90 0.75
C SER A 389 -12.68 -24.71 2.12
N ILE A 390 -11.95 -24.25 3.13
CA ILE A 390 -12.51 -23.80 4.40
C ILE A 390 -11.96 -22.41 4.71
N SER A 391 -12.87 -21.46 4.97
CA SER A 391 -12.55 -20.08 5.31
C SER A 391 -13.49 -19.58 6.40
N ILE A 392 -13.11 -19.88 7.65
CA ILE A 392 -13.82 -19.50 8.85
C ILE A 392 -12.85 -18.76 9.76
N GLY A 393 -13.23 -17.57 10.18
CA GLY A 393 -12.42 -16.66 10.98
C GLY A 393 -12.93 -16.51 12.41
N GLU A 394 -12.06 -15.96 13.23
CA GLU A 394 -12.37 -15.52 14.60
C GLU A 394 -13.17 -14.22 14.59
N THR A 395 -13.83 -13.93 15.71
CA THR A 395 -14.52 -12.68 15.99
C THR A 395 -13.97 -12.03 17.25
N THR A 396 -14.62 -11.02 17.79
CA THR A 396 -14.31 -10.49 19.14
C THR A 396 -14.77 -11.41 20.29
N GLN A 397 -15.58 -12.44 19.98
CA GLN A 397 -16.01 -13.45 20.93
C GLN A 397 -15.10 -14.68 20.88
N GLU A 398 -15.20 -15.55 21.88
CA GLU A 398 -14.46 -16.81 21.94
C GLU A 398 -14.73 -17.65 20.68
N PHE A 399 -13.66 -18.13 20.03
CA PHE A 399 -13.79 -19.04 18.89
C PHE A 399 -13.94 -20.48 19.40
N PRO A 400 -14.90 -21.26 18.88
CA PRO A 400 -15.11 -22.63 19.36
C PRO A 400 -13.95 -23.54 18.93
N GLU A 401 -13.69 -24.58 19.73
CA GLU A 401 -12.63 -25.55 19.43
C GLU A 401 -12.94 -26.31 18.13
N PHE A 402 -12.13 -26.07 17.11
CA PHE A 402 -12.24 -26.74 15.81
C PHE A 402 -11.84 -28.21 15.89
N LYS A 403 -12.62 -29.11 15.29
CA LYS A 403 -12.35 -30.55 15.25
C LYS A 403 -12.06 -31.05 13.83
N SER A 404 -12.98 -30.82 12.90
CA SER A 404 -12.84 -31.29 11.50
C SER A 404 -13.78 -30.56 10.55
N TYR A 405 -13.61 -30.80 9.26
CA TYR A 405 -14.57 -30.37 8.24
C TYR A 405 -14.69 -31.37 7.11
N ALA A 406 -15.83 -31.35 6.42
CA ALA A 406 -16.09 -32.17 5.23
C ALA A 406 -17.01 -31.42 4.25
N TRP A 407 -16.79 -31.65 2.96
CA TRP A 407 -17.68 -31.21 1.91
C TRP A 407 -18.55 -32.35 1.38
N SER A 408 -19.79 -32.01 1.02
CA SER A 408 -20.65 -32.93 0.28
C SER A 408 -20.05 -33.28 -1.09
N GLU A 409 -20.50 -34.39 -1.69
CA GLU A 409 -20.00 -34.80 -3.02
C GLU A 409 -20.29 -33.76 -4.09
N ASP A 410 -21.50 -33.16 -4.08
CA ASP A 410 -21.93 -32.12 -5.00
C ASP A 410 -21.28 -30.75 -4.75
N ALA A 411 -20.36 -30.66 -3.75
CA ALA A 411 -19.66 -29.45 -3.37
C ALA A 411 -20.58 -28.27 -3.00
N LYS A 412 -21.80 -28.51 -2.55
CA LYS A 412 -22.74 -27.48 -2.12
C LYS A 412 -22.83 -27.29 -0.63
N THR A 413 -22.43 -28.29 0.15
CA THR A 413 -22.56 -28.24 1.61
C THR A 413 -21.22 -28.46 2.28
N LEU A 414 -20.83 -27.50 3.12
CA LEU A 414 -19.68 -27.61 4.02
C LEU A 414 -20.18 -27.86 5.44
N CYS A 415 -19.71 -28.94 6.03
CA CYS A 415 -19.92 -29.28 7.43
C CYS A 415 -18.63 -29.02 8.20
N VAL A 416 -18.69 -28.22 9.26
CA VAL A 416 -17.56 -27.93 10.15
C VAL A 416 -17.92 -28.33 11.57
N VAL A 417 -17.10 -29.20 12.16
CA VAL A 417 -17.34 -29.75 13.49
C VAL A 417 -16.54 -28.98 14.53
N PHE A 418 -17.23 -28.51 15.57
CA PHE A 418 -16.67 -27.85 16.74
C PHE A 418 -17.01 -28.57 18.01
N HIS A 419 -16.23 -28.34 19.05
CA HIS A 419 -16.60 -28.68 20.43
C HIS A 419 -17.02 -27.42 21.17
N LEU A 420 -18.17 -27.45 21.82
CA LEU A 420 -18.77 -26.34 22.55
C LEU A 420 -18.88 -26.66 24.05
N GLU A 421 -18.34 -25.76 24.87
CA GLU A 421 -18.51 -25.84 26.33
C GLU A 421 -19.87 -25.25 26.78
N PRO A 422 -20.43 -25.68 27.92
CA PRO A 422 -21.67 -25.12 28.45
C PRO A 422 -21.51 -23.66 28.90
N ASN A 423 -22.61 -22.89 28.80
CA ASN A 423 -22.69 -21.49 29.23
C ASN A 423 -21.63 -20.57 28.66
N ARG A 424 -21.25 -20.78 27.39
CA ARG A 424 -20.29 -19.92 26.65
C ARG A 424 -20.98 -19.12 25.57
N THR A 425 -20.38 -17.98 25.25
CA THR A 425 -20.73 -17.18 24.04
C THR A 425 -19.61 -17.30 23.02
N TYR A 426 -19.95 -17.83 21.89
CA TYR A 426 -19.02 -18.05 20.78
C TYR A 426 -19.28 -17.10 19.62
N GLY A 427 -18.25 -16.84 18.83
CA GLY A 427 -18.34 -16.08 17.60
C GLY A 427 -17.58 -16.76 16.44
N ILE A 428 -18.25 -16.87 15.31
CA ILE A 428 -17.70 -17.45 14.09
C ILE A 428 -17.91 -16.45 12.96
N SER A 429 -16.87 -16.16 12.18
CA SER A 429 -16.98 -15.42 10.93
C SER A 429 -16.86 -16.36 9.75
N VAL A 430 -17.93 -16.52 8.97
CA VAL A 430 -17.90 -17.22 7.68
C VAL A 430 -17.37 -16.20 6.66
N LEU A 431 -16.13 -16.38 6.22
CA LEU A 431 -15.45 -15.49 5.26
C LEU A 431 -15.92 -15.81 3.82
N GLY A 432 -17.18 -15.48 3.53
CA GLY A 432 -17.84 -15.78 2.27
C GLY A 432 -17.11 -15.26 1.04
N SER A 433 -16.44 -14.12 1.16
CA SER A 433 -15.59 -13.52 0.13
C SER A 433 -14.41 -14.40 -0.30
N MET A 434 -13.99 -15.33 0.55
CA MET A 434 -12.93 -16.31 0.28
C MET A 434 -13.44 -17.65 -0.27
N TYR A 435 -14.76 -17.85 -0.34
CA TYR A 435 -15.36 -19.03 -0.98
C TYR A 435 -15.67 -18.72 -2.43
N ASN A 436 -15.03 -19.44 -3.34
CA ASN A 436 -15.28 -19.35 -4.78
C ASN A 436 -16.20 -20.48 -5.25
N SER A 437 -17.22 -20.14 -6.03
CA SER A 437 -17.96 -21.14 -6.78
C SER A 437 -17.15 -21.61 -7.99
N ILE A 438 -17.53 -22.74 -8.60
CA ILE A 438 -16.86 -23.29 -9.78
C ILE A 438 -16.91 -22.29 -10.95
N ASP A 439 -17.93 -21.43 -11.01
CA ASP A 439 -18.06 -20.34 -11.99
C ASP A 439 -17.42 -19.01 -11.55
N GLY A 440 -16.58 -19.04 -10.50
CA GLY A 440 -15.76 -17.91 -10.06
C GLY A 440 -16.53 -16.80 -9.33
N LYS A 441 -17.68 -17.10 -8.73
CA LYS A 441 -18.45 -16.14 -7.92
C LYS A 441 -18.19 -16.35 -6.44
N THR A 442 -18.15 -15.27 -5.68
CA THR A 442 -17.95 -15.29 -4.20
C THR A 442 -19.26 -15.12 -3.46
N ALA A 443 -19.26 -15.49 -2.19
CA ALA A 443 -20.34 -15.20 -1.25
C ALA A 443 -20.02 -13.93 -0.43
N SER A 444 -20.98 -13.46 0.37
CA SER A 444 -20.77 -12.39 1.35
C SER A 444 -20.28 -12.95 2.67
N ASP A 445 -19.47 -12.18 3.39
CA ASP A 445 -19.06 -12.51 4.76
C ASP A 445 -20.26 -12.46 5.72
N LYS A 446 -20.26 -13.32 6.72
CA LYS A 446 -21.30 -13.36 7.74
C LYS A 446 -20.71 -13.70 9.10
N THR A 447 -20.91 -12.84 10.07
CA THR A 447 -20.57 -13.09 11.47
C THR A 447 -21.78 -13.69 12.19
N ILE A 448 -21.55 -14.72 13.00
CA ILE A 448 -22.55 -15.42 13.78
C ILE A 448 -22.06 -15.47 15.22
N ILE A 449 -22.78 -14.84 16.12
CA ILE A 449 -22.56 -14.91 17.58
C ILE A 449 -23.67 -15.76 18.18
N PHE A 450 -23.35 -16.72 19.00
CA PHE A 450 -24.33 -17.62 19.61
C PHE A 450 -23.94 -18.03 21.03
N LYS A 451 -24.91 -18.53 21.80
CA LYS A 451 -24.70 -18.92 23.17
C LYS A 451 -25.15 -20.36 23.43
N THR A 452 -24.34 -21.11 24.17
CA THR A 452 -24.68 -22.47 24.63
C THR A 452 -25.54 -22.45 25.88
N LYS A 453 -26.33 -23.54 26.07
CA LYS A 453 -27.11 -23.78 27.30
C LYS A 453 -26.21 -23.95 28.51
N ASN A 454 -26.79 -23.66 29.70
CA ASN A 454 -26.36 -24.32 30.91
C ASN A 454 -26.84 -25.78 30.80
N TYR A 455 -26.09 -26.72 31.34
CA TYR A 455 -26.53 -28.12 31.42
C TYR A 455 -27.98 -28.25 31.87
#